data_240d31cd4bfe89506369665d8410fb21
#
_entry.id   240d31cd4bfe89506369665d8410fb21
#
_cell.length_a   1.000
_cell.length_b   1.000
_cell.length_c   1.000
_cell.angle_alpha   90.00
_cell.angle_beta   90.00
_cell.angle_gamma   90.00
#
_symmetry.space_group_name_H-M   'P 1'
#
loop_
_entity.id
_entity.type
_entity.pdbx_description
1 polymer ?
#
loop_
_entity_poly.entity_id
_entity_poly.type
_entity_poly.pdbx_seq_one_letter_code
_entity_poly.pdbx_strand_id
1 'polypeptide(L)'
;NYHVWDDKKKFLFTKKRPSNLNNILKEVDFIVLSPGISLFKSKNKKKKIKYKNKIITDIDLFYLFKKNFKSIIVTGTNGKSTTCKIINHIFKKNKINTLVGGNIGTPVLNLSAKKNFLLVIEASSFQLAYSKFLQPDYALLLNITNDHLDWHGNMKNYISSKLKIFALQNCDQYALLNKKFKNIFKKKNFLSKLIIPETKNYKQKKTHIQNPYAKLDINDENISFVLALSKLLRIKESSFFKSLDSFKGLPHRYEIFLKRKNCLFINDSKATSF
;
A
#
# COMPACT_ATOMS: atom_id res chain seq x y z
N ASN A 1 -6.03 26.28 -10.61
CA ASN A 1 -5.68 27.02 -9.39
C ASN A 1 -5.77 26.08 -8.18
N TYR A 2 -4.86 26.25 -7.18
CA TYR A 2 -4.91 25.49 -5.94
C TYR A 2 -4.64 26.43 -4.75
N HIS A 3 -5.23 26.07 -3.59
CA HIS A 3 -5.00 26.71 -2.31
C HIS A 3 -4.34 25.73 -1.35
N VAL A 4 -3.51 26.22 -0.43
CA VAL A 4 -2.85 25.41 0.59
C VAL A 4 -3.29 25.89 1.97
N TRP A 5 -3.63 24.97 2.86
CA TRP A 5 -4.03 25.26 4.23
C TRP A 5 -3.28 24.36 5.22
N ASP A 6 -2.76 24.97 6.29
CA ASP A 6 -2.21 24.28 7.45
C ASP A 6 -2.62 25.03 8.72
N ASP A 7 -3.10 24.34 9.73
CA ASP A 7 -3.54 24.97 10.99
C ASP A 7 -2.38 25.52 11.83
N LYS A 8 -1.15 25.02 11.63
CA LYS A 8 0.01 25.27 12.50
C LYS A 8 1.16 26.06 11.86
N LYS A 9 1.27 26.10 10.55
CA LYS A 9 2.43 26.65 9.86
C LYS A 9 2.14 27.95 9.12
N LYS A 10 3.01 28.95 9.31
CA LYS A 10 3.19 30.01 8.32
C LYS A 10 3.89 29.38 7.12
N PHE A 11 3.27 29.42 5.94
CA PHE A 11 3.84 28.81 4.74
C PHE A 11 5.17 29.42 4.35
N LEU A 12 6.16 28.58 4.10
CA LEU A 12 7.47 28.93 3.52
C LEU A 12 7.41 29.05 1.98
N PHE A 13 6.26 28.75 1.37
CA PHE A 13 6.07 28.76 -0.09
C PHE A 13 5.25 29.99 -0.54
N THR A 14 5.48 30.41 -1.76
CA THR A 14 5.04 31.67 -2.42
C THR A 14 3.54 31.99 -2.41
N LYS A 15 2.68 31.10 -1.91
CA LYS A 15 1.23 31.35 -1.79
C LYS A 15 0.85 31.65 -0.34
N LYS A 16 0.30 32.83 -0.11
CA LYS A 16 -0.25 33.23 1.20
C LYS A 16 -1.38 32.29 1.62
N ARG A 17 -1.42 31.96 2.92
CA ARG A 17 -2.56 31.28 3.52
C ARG A 17 -3.82 32.10 3.25
N PRO A 18 -4.88 31.48 2.70
CA PRO A 18 -6.13 32.19 2.47
C PRO A 18 -6.75 32.70 3.77
N SER A 19 -7.33 33.88 3.73
CA SER A 19 -7.94 34.54 4.90
C SER A 19 -9.17 33.78 5.44
N ASN A 20 -9.93 33.11 4.55
CA ASN A 20 -11.17 32.42 4.92
C ASN A 20 -11.26 31.00 4.36
N LEU A 21 -11.02 30.01 5.23
CA LEU A 21 -11.12 28.59 4.86
C LEU A 21 -12.54 28.20 4.40
N ASN A 22 -13.60 28.77 4.99
CA ASN A 22 -14.96 28.37 4.65
C ASN A 22 -15.36 28.73 3.22
N ASN A 23 -14.91 29.89 2.72
CA ASN A 23 -15.18 30.30 1.35
C ASN A 23 -14.49 29.36 0.37
N ILE A 24 -13.21 29.05 0.61
CA ILE A 24 -12.43 28.14 -0.23
C ILE A 24 -13.08 26.75 -0.28
N LEU A 25 -13.47 26.19 0.88
CA LEU A 25 -14.12 24.86 0.91
C LEU A 25 -15.45 24.81 0.13
N LYS A 26 -16.11 25.95 -0.07
CA LYS A 26 -17.31 26.03 -0.92
C LYS A 26 -16.95 26.02 -2.41
N GLU A 27 -15.89 26.72 -2.80
CA GLU A 27 -15.52 26.99 -4.20
C GLU A 27 -14.72 25.88 -4.87
N VAL A 28 -13.85 25.17 -4.11
CA VAL A 28 -12.99 24.12 -4.68
C VAL A 28 -13.78 22.86 -5.07
N ASP A 29 -13.35 22.21 -6.13
CA ASP A 29 -13.89 20.92 -6.57
C ASP A 29 -13.43 19.77 -5.70
N PHE A 30 -12.16 19.78 -5.32
CA PHE A 30 -11.53 18.75 -4.50
C PHE A 30 -10.78 19.33 -3.30
N ILE A 31 -10.80 18.58 -2.21
CA ILE A 31 -10.03 18.85 -0.98
C ILE A 31 -9.09 17.67 -0.77
N VAL A 32 -7.80 17.87 -1.07
CA VAL A 32 -6.78 16.84 -0.82
C VAL A 32 -6.37 16.90 0.63
N LEU A 33 -6.76 15.87 1.37
CA LEU A 33 -6.52 15.83 2.81
C LEU A 33 -5.21 15.08 3.12
N SER A 34 -4.34 15.70 3.93
CA SER A 34 -3.15 15.02 4.44
C SER A 34 -3.54 13.76 5.24
N PRO A 35 -2.87 12.62 5.03
CA PRO A 35 -3.20 11.36 5.70
C PRO A 35 -3.18 11.44 7.24
N GLY A 36 -2.35 12.32 7.82
CA GLY A 36 -2.30 12.55 9.26
C GLY A 36 -3.56 13.17 9.88
N ILE A 37 -4.46 13.73 9.05
CA ILE A 37 -5.66 14.42 9.53
C ILE A 37 -6.84 13.46 9.65
N SER A 38 -7.18 13.07 10.88
CA SER A 38 -8.39 12.29 11.14
C SER A 38 -9.64 13.19 11.15
N LEU A 39 -10.65 12.85 10.36
CA LEU A 39 -11.94 13.53 10.40
C LEU A 39 -12.71 13.23 11.70
N PHE A 40 -12.38 12.14 12.39
CA PHE A 40 -13.04 11.76 13.64
C PHE A 40 -12.59 12.60 14.84
N LYS A 41 -11.34 13.09 14.85
CA LYS A 41 -10.72 13.80 15.99
C LYS A 41 -10.51 15.31 15.78
N SER A 42 -10.67 15.82 14.59
CA SER A 42 -10.29 17.20 14.26
C SER A 42 -11.25 18.21 14.87
N LYS A 43 -10.71 19.32 15.41
CA LYS A 43 -11.48 20.49 15.88
C LYS A 43 -12.47 21.01 14.83
N ASN A 44 -12.20 20.79 13.56
CA ASN A 44 -13.04 21.16 12.43
C ASN A 44 -13.94 20.02 11.93
N LYS A 45 -14.23 19.01 12.73
CA LYS A 45 -15.01 17.82 12.35
C LYS A 45 -16.33 18.17 11.64
N LYS A 46 -17.13 19.09 12.21
CA LYS A 46 -18.42 19.51 11.60
C LYS A 46 -18.23 20.09 10.19
N LYS A 47 -17.25 20.98 9.99
CA LYS A 47 -16.95 21.59 8.68
C LYS A 47 -16.45 20.55 7.67
N LYS A 48 -15.56 19.65 8.10
CA LYS A 48 -14.97 18.60 7.23
C LYS A 48 -16.03 17.57 6.83
N ILE A 49 -16.97 17.23 7.69
CA ILE A 49 -18.09 16.33 7.37
C ILE A 49 -19.00 16.96 6.30
N LYS A 50 -19.29 18.25 6.38
CA LYS A 50 -20.09 18.98 5.38
C LYS A 50 -19.53 18.85 3.97
N TYR A 51 -18.19 18.85 3.82
CA TYR A 51 -17.50 18.76 2.53
C TYR A 51 -16.90 17.37 2.25
N LYS A 52 -17.36 16.32 2.94
CA LYS A 52 -16.86 14.95 2.81
C LYS A 52 -16.84 14.47 1.34
N ASN A 53 -17.82 14.89 0.54
CA ASN A 53 -17.90 14.49 -0.86
C ASN A 53 -16.81 15.11 -1.75
N LYS A 54 -16.20 16.21 -1.33
CA LYS A 54 -15.06 16.84 -2.02
C LYS A 54 -13.71 16.30 -1.55
N ILE A 55 -13.66 15.58 -0.41
CA ILE A 55 -12.41 15.08 0.17
C ILE A 55 -11.91 13.88 -0.63
N ILE A 56 -10.67 13.95 -1.06
CA ILE A 56 -9.91 12.92 -1.76
C ILE A 56 -8.51 12.81 -1.17
N THR A 57 -7.71 11.88 -1.70
CA THR A 57 -6.32 11.67 -1.31
C THR A 57 -5.35 11.97 -2.44
N ASP A 58 -4.06 11.98 -2.14
CA ASP A 58 -2.99 12.07 -3.13
C ASP A 58 -3.04 10.93 -4.15
N ILE A 59 -3.39 9.71 -3.69
CA ILE A 59 -3.57 8.56 -4.58
C ILE A 59 -4.75 8.79 -5.53
N ASP A 60 -5.86 9.34 -5.06
CA ASP A 60 -7.01 9.67 -5.92
C ASP A 60 -6.65 10.69 -7.00
N LEU A 61 -5.91 11.74 -6.64
CA LEU A 61 -5.40 12.71 -7.62
C LEU A 61 -4.56 12.01 -8.69
N PHE A 62 -3.70 11.08 -8.28
CA PHE A 62 -2.90 10.32 -9.22
C PHE A 62 -3.78 9.55 -10.21
N TYR A 63 -4.80 8.82 -9.74
CA TYR A 63 -5.72 8.06 -10.61
C TYR A 63 -6.61 8.94 -11.49
N LEU A 64 -6.98 10.13 -11.04
CA LEU A 64 -7.78 11.08 -11.84
C LEU A 64 -6.99 11.68 -13.01
N PHE A 65 -5.72 12.06 -12.77
CA PHE A 65 -4.96 12.84 -13.74
C PHE A 65 -3.94 12.03 -14.54
N LYS A 66 -3.52 10.86 -14.06
CA LYS A 66 -2.65 9.95 -14.83
C LYS A 66 -3.48 8.91 -15.56
N LYS A 67 -3.14 8.66 -16.81
CA LYS A 67 -3.81 7.67 -17.68
C LYS A 67 -2.80 6.67 -18.21
N ASN A 68 -3.29 5.54 -18.73
CA ASN A 68 -2.49 4.54 -19.44
C ASN A 68 -1.35 3.95 -18.61
N PHE A 69 -1.60 3.61 -17.36
CA PHE A 69 -0.67 2.88 -16.49
C PHE A 69 -1.33 1.65 -15.88
N LYS A 70 -0.52 0.67 -15.52
CA LYS A 70 -0.93 -0.46 -14.70
C LYS A 70 -0.39 -0.32 -13.30
N SER A 71 -1.15 -0.76 -12.31
CA SER A 71 -0.80 -0.58 -10.91
C SER A 71 -1.08 -1.78 -10.03
N ILE A 72 -0.20 -1.95 -9.04
CA ILE A 72 -0.34 -2.85 -7.91
C ILE A 72 -0.48 -1.97 -6.67
N ILE A 73 -1.58 -2.10 -5.92
CA ILE A 73 -1.72 -1.47 -4.60
C ILE A 73 -1.49 -2.51 -3.52
N VAL A 74 -0.60 -2.20 -2.59
CA VAL A 74 -0.31 -3.06 -1.44
C VAL A 74 -0.72 -2.35 -0.15
N THR A 75 -1.61 -2.99 0.62
CA THR A 75 -1.99 -2.56 1.96
C THR A 75 -2.00 -3.72 2.96
N GLY A 76 -2.02 -3.39 4.22
CA GLY A 76 -2.01 -4.33 5.33
C GLY A 76 -1.64 -3.61 6.62
N THR A 77 -1.71 -4.27 7.76
CA THR A 77 -1.12 -3.73 8.99
C THR A 77 0.40 -3.84 8.87
N ASN A 78 0.91 -5.04 8.65
CA ASN A 78 2.32 -5.34 8.55
C ASN A 78 2.71 -5.84 7.14
N GLY A 79 4.00 -5.82 6.81
CA GLY A 79 4.56 -6.42 5.60
C GLY A 79 4.45 -5.58 4.32
N LYS A 80 3.75 -4.45 4.30
CA LYS A 80 3.54 -3.61 3.11
C LYS A 80 4.83 -3.27 2.36
N SER A 81 5.75 -2.61 3.04
CA SER A 81 7.02 -2.15 2.44
C SER A 81 7.88 -3.32 1.96
N THR A 82 7.92 -4.40 2.75
CA THR A 82 8.60 -5.65 2.40
C THR A 82 8.04 -6.22 1.10
N THR A 83 6.71 -6.37 1.02
CA THR A 83 6.03 -6.88 -0.17
C THR A 83 6.30 -6.02 -1.40
N CYS A 84 6.18 -4.68 -1.28
CA CYS A 84 6.47 -3.77 -2.39
C CYS A 84 7.91 -3.91 -2.89
N LYS A 85 8.88 -4.04 -1.99
CA LYS A 85 10.30 -4.19 -2.36
C LYS A 85 10.62 -5.56 -2.98
N ILE A 86 10.01 -6.63 -2.45
CA ILE A 86 10.14 -7.97 -3.06
C ILE A 86 9.54 -7.98 -4.47
N ILE A 87 8.33 -7.42 -4.66
CA ILE A 87 7.70 -7.26 -5.98
C ILE A 87 8.66 -6.56 -6.95
N ASN A 88 9.15 -5.38 -6.55
CA ASN A 88 10.06 -4.59 -7.38
C ASN A 88 11.34 -5.37 -7.75
N HIS A 89 11.93 -6.05 -6.79
CA HIS A 89 13.15 -6.82 -7.01
C HIS A 89 12.93 -7.97 -8.01
N ILE A 90 11.93 -8.82 -7.73
CA ILE A 90 11.63 -10.00 -8.56
C ILE A 90 11.23 -9.56 -9.97
N PHE A 91 10.37 -8.55 -10.10
CA PHE A 91 9.86 -8.12 -11.40
C PHE A 91 10.94 -7.51 -12.26
N LYS A 92 11.81 -6.64 -11.69
CA LYS A 92 12.97 -6.11 -12.41
C LYS A 92 13.92 -7.20 -12.88
N LYS A 93 14.20 -8.22 -12.05
CA LYS A 93 15.01 -9.38 -12.44
C LYS A 93 14.38 -10.19 -13.58
N ASN A 94 13.05 -10.14 -13.71
CA ASN A 94 12.29 -10.78 -14.78
C ASN A 94 11.89 -9.79 -15.91
N LYS A 95 12.62 -8.70 -16.08
CA LYS A 95 12.48 -7.73 -17.17
C LYS A 95 11.11 -6.99 -17.18
N ILE A 96 10.40 -6.97 -16.06
CA ILE A 96 9.21 -6.16 -15.88
C ILE A 96 9.62 -4.84 -15.21
N ASN A 97 9.47 -3.74 -15.94
CA ASN A 97 9.80 -2.42 -15.43
C ASN A 97 8.82 -2.00 -14.34
N THR A 98 9.31 -1.74 -13.14
CA THR A 98 8.51 -1.32 -11.99
C THR A 98 9.01 -0.01 -11.40
N LEU A 99 8.08 0.80 -10.91
CA LEU A 99 8.33 1.97 -10.07
C LEU A 99 7.61 1.77 -8.74
N VAL A 100 8.30 2.06 -7.63
CA VAL A 100 7.76 1.89 -6.28
C VAL A 100 7.59 3.26 -5.62
N GLY A 101 6.44 3.48 -5.01
CA GLY A 101 6.18 4.69 -4.26
C GLY A 101 4.91 4.64 -3.41
N GLY A 102 4.40 5.80 -3.03
CA GLY A 102 3.23 5.97 -2.18
C GLY A 102 3.61 6.29 -0.74
N ASN A 103 3.13 5.49 0.22
CA ASN A 103 3.45 5.67 1.64
C ASN A 103 4.93 5.39 1.98
N ILE A 104 5.68 4.86 1.04
CA ILE A 104 7.13 4.61 1.16
C ILE A 104 7.88 5.19 -0.04
N GLY A 105 9.09 5.68 0.19
CA GLY A 105 9.98 6.15 -0.87
C GLY A 105 9.42 7.39 -1.59
N THR A 106 9.21 7.28 -2.89
CA THR A 106 8.72 8.38 -3.72
C THR A 106 7.23 8.62 -3.51
N PRO A 107 6.79 9.87 -3.18
CA PRO A 107 5.37 10.19 -3.13
C PRO A 107 4.64 9.81 -4.42
N VAL A 108 3.38 9.36 -4.31
CA VAL A 108 2.65 8.82 -5.47
C VAL A 108 2.55 9.83 -6.62
N LEU A 109 2.36 11.12 -6.32
CA LEU A 109 2.25 12.17 -7.33
C LEU A 109 3.55 12.44 -8.10
N ASN A 110 4.69 12.05 -7.54
CA ASN A 110 6.00 12.16 -8.19
C ASN A 110 6.37 10.93 -9.02
N LEU A 111 5.52 9.89 -9.03
CA LEU A 111 5.74 8.73 -9.88
C LEU A 111 5.49 9.07 -11.35
N SER A 112 6.44 8.73 -12.21
CA SER A 112 6.28 8.84 -13.67
C SER A 112 5.40 7.71 -14.18
N ALA A 113 4.13 7.97 -14.45
CA ALA A 113 3.27 7.00 -15.13
C ALA A 113 3.69 6.89 -16.61
N LYS A 114 4.57 5.93 -16.92
CA LYS A 114 4.96 5.60 -18.30
C LYS A 114 4.24 4.32 -18.72
N LYS A 115 3.81 4.24 -19.98
CA LYS A 115 3.00 3.14 -20.53
C LYS A 115 3.57 1.74 -20.25
N ASN A 116 4.89 1.61 -20.18
CA ASN A 116 5.57 0.32 -20.02
C ASN A 116 6.02 0.03 -18.57
N PHE A 117 5.53 0.81 -17.59
CA PHE A 117 5.88 0.60 -16.19
C PHE A 117 4.67 0.11 -15.40
N LEU A 118 4.93 -0.87 -14.53
CA LEU A 118 3.99 -1.34 -13.53
C LEU A 118 4.26 -0.59 -12.22
N LEU A 119 3.30 0.20 -11.77
CA LEU A 119 3.44 0.99 -10.56
C LEU A 119 3.13 0.13 -9.34
N VAL A 120 4.04 0.07 -8.38
CA VAL A 120 3.87 -0.64 -7.11
C VAL A 120 3.69 0.41 -6.02
N ILE A 121 2.46 0.59 -5.56
CA ILE A 121 2.09 1.66 -4.65
C ILE A 121 1.76 1.08 -3.28
N GLU A 122 2.54 1.47 -2.27
CA GLU A 122 2.17 1.22 -0.88
C GLU A 122 1.10 2.20 -0.45
N ALA A 123 -0.05 1.70 0.06
CA ALA A 123 -1.12 2.53 0.56
C ALA A 123 -1.36 2.30 2.05
N SER A 124 -1.33 3.38 2.85
CA SER A 124 -1.71 3.35 4.26
C SER A 124 -3.23 3.32 4.43
N SER A 125 -3.70 2.84 5.58
CA SER A 125 -5.14 2.90 5.91
C SER A 125 -5.67 4.35 5.99
N PHE A 126 -4.81 5.31 6.30
CA PHE A 126 -5.15 6.73 6.36
C PHE A 126 -5.46 7.29 4.97
N GLN A 127 -4.61 7.00 3.98
CA GLN A 127 -4.86 7.35 2.58
C GLN A 127 -6.13 6.68 2.08
N LEU A 128 -6.28 5.38 2.31
CA LEU A 128 -7.43 4.61 1.87
C LEU A 128 -8.74 5.06 2.52
N ALA A 129 -8.73 5.58 3.76
CA ALA A 129 -9.94 6.01 4.46
C ALA A 129 -10.77 7.04 3.68
N TYR A 130 -10.11 7.90 2.92
CA TYR A 130 -10.77 8.96 2.13
C TYR A 130 -10.68 8.75 0.63
N SER A 131 -10.05 7.67 0.18
CA SER A 131 -9.93 7.35 -1.24
C SER A 131 -11.28 7.03 -1.88
N LYS A 132 -11.48 7.48 -3.14
CA LYS A 132 -12.71 7.36 -3.92
C LYS A 132 -12.52 6.93 -5.37
N PHE A 133 -11.34 7.16 -5.95
CA PHE A 133 -11.09 6.94 -7.38
C PHE A 133 -10.03 5.87 -7.64
N LEU A 134 -9.66 5.14 -6.60
CA LEU A 134 -8.64 4.11 -6.66
C LEU A 134 -9.16 2.85 -7.35
N GLN A 135 -8.60 2.52 -8.52
CA GLN A 135 -8.95 1.33 -9.30
C GLN A 135 -7.68 0.61 -9.78
N PRO A 136 -7.00 -0.16 -8.92
CA PRO A 136 -5.78 -0.86 -9.30
C PRO A 136 -6.04 -2.11 -10.12
N ASP A 137 -5.11 -2.48 -11.03
CA ASP A 137 -5.15 -3.76 -11.74
C ASP A 137 -4.97 -4.95 -10.79
N TYR A 138 -4.09 -4.78 -9.80
CA TYR A 138 -3.83 -5.77 -8.75
C TYR A 138 -3.91 -5.10 -7.39
N ALA A 139 -4.78 -5.58 -6.53
CA ALA A 139 -4.94 -5.09 -5.16
C ALA A 139 -4.55 -6.18 -4.16
N LEU A 140 -3.59 -5.89 -3.26
CA LEU A 140 -3.09 -6.83 -2.25
C LEU A 140 -3.46 -6.36 -0.85
N LEU A 141 -4.28 -7.14 -0.16
CA LEU A 141 -4.59 -6.97 1.26
C LEU A 141 -3.89 -8.08 2.05
N LEU A 142 -2.74 -7.78 2.63
CA LEU A 142 -1.89 -8.77 3.31
C LEU A 142 -2.54 -9.28 4.59
N ASN A 143 -2.66 -8.41 5.58
CA ASN A 143 -3.18 -8.72 6.90
C ASN A 143 -3.85 -7.51 7.54
N ILE A 144 -4.68 -7.78 8.56
CA ILE A 144 -5.26 -6.76 9.41
C ILE A 144 -5.17 -7.26 10.84
N THR A 145 -4.46 -6.53 11.70
CA THR A 145 -4.39 -6.69 13.15
C THR A 145 -4.74 -5.35 13.81
N ASN A 146 -4.96 -5.33 15.11
CA ASN A 146 -5.26 -4.09 15.83
C ASN A 146 -4.13 -3.08 15.67
N ASP A 147 -4.47 -1.93 15.08
CA ASP A 147 -3.54 -0.83 14.88
C ASP A 147 -4.34 0.46 14.57
N HIS A 148 -3.76 1.62 14.85
CA HIS A 148 -4.31 2.92 14.49
C HIS A 148 -5.78 3.17 14.89
N LEU A 149 -6.29 2.49 15.93
CA LEU A 149 -7.67 2.66 16.38
C LEU A 149 -7.93 4.06 16.92
N ASP A 150 -6.90 4.68 17.45
CA ASP A 150 -6.92 6.08 17.86
C ASP A 150 -7.23 7.03 16.69
N TRP A 151 -6.84 6.70 15.46
CA TRP A 151 -7.13 7.48 14.26
C TRP A 151 -8.46 7.10 13.60
N HIS A 152 -8.76 5.80 13.47
CA HIS A 152 -9.96 5.27 12.79
C HIS A 152 -11.20 5.25 13.68
N GLY A 153 -11.04 5.39 15.01
CA GLY A 153 -12.09 5.31 16.02
C GLY A 153 -12.46 3.89 16.42
N ASN A 154 -12.45 2.92 15.50
CA ASN A 154 -12.73 1.51 15.78
C ASN A 154 -12.21 0.59 14.67
N MET A 155 -12.19 -0.72 14.96
CA MET A 155 -11.71 -1.76 14.05
C MET A 155 -12.55 -1.86 12.77
N LYS A 156 -13.85 -1.66 12.83
CA LYS A 156 -14.76 -1.70 11.66
C LYS A 156 -14.37 -0.64 10.61
N ASN A 157 -14.08 0.57 11.06
CA ASN A 157 -13.63 1.65 10.17
C ASN A 157 -12.25 1.36 9.58
N TYR A 158 -11.34 0.81 10.39
CA TYR A 158 -10.00 0.41 9.93
C TYR A 158 -10.05 -0.64 8.83
N ILE A 159 -10.82 -1.73 9.04
CA ILE A 159 -11.06 -2.78 8.04
C ILE A 159 -11.71 -2.17 6.79
N SER A 160 -12.77 -1.38 6.96
CA SER A 160 -13.49 -0.75 5.84
C SER A 160 -12.57 0.14 5.00
N SER A 161 -11.66 0.88 5.64
CA SER A 161 -10.69 1.70 4.93
C SER A 161 -9.78 0.86 4.02
N LYS A 162 -9.23 -0.24 4.53
CA LYS A 162 -8.36 -1.12 3.73
C LYS A 162 -9.09 -1.83 2.60
N LEU A 163 -10.35 -2.20 2.79
CA LEU A 163 -11.16 -2.85 1.76
C LEU A 163 -11.46 -1.95 0.55
N LYS A 164 -11.29 -0.65 0.67
CA LYS A 164 -11.50 0.28 -0.45
C LYS A 164 -10.61 0.03 -1.66
N ILE A 165 -9.48 -0.66 -1.49
CA ILE A 165 -8.62 -1.04 -2.62
C ILE A 165 -9.32 -1.92 -3.65
N PHE A 166 -10.43 -2.58 -3.27
CA PHE A 166 -11.23 -3.44 -4.15
C PHE A 166 -12.49 -2.76 -4.68
N ALA A 167 -12.87 -1.60 -4.13
CA ALA A 167 -14.22 -1.04 -4.30
C ALA A 167 -14.57 -0.65 -5.74
N LEU A 168 -13.60 -0.23 -6.53
CA LEU A 168 -13.80 0.17 -7.93
C LEU A 168 -13.17 -0.82 -8.92
N GLN A 169 -12.63 -1.94 -8.45
CA GLN A 169 -12.14 -2.98 -9.35
C GLN A 169 -13.29 -3.62 -10.13
N ASN A 170 -13.04 -3.90 -11.41
CA ASN A 170 -13.96 -4.64 -12.29
C ASN A 170 -13.55 -6.12 -12.40
N CYS A 171 -14.28 -6.88 -13.22
CA CYS A 171 -14.07 -8.32 -13.42
C CYS A 171 -12.75 -8.69 -14.13
N ASP A 172 -12.02 -7.73 -14.72
CA ASP A 172 -10.72 -7.97 -15.37
C ASP A 172 -9.55 -7.78 -14.42
N GLN A 173 -9.79 -7.22 -13.23
CA GLN A 173 -8.79 -6.91 -12.23
C GLN A 173 -8.73 -7.98 -11.13
N TYR A 174 -7.64 -7.99 -10.37
CA TYR A 174 -7.35 -9.06 -9.42
C TYR A 174 -7.26 -8.53 -7.99
N ALA A 175 -7.97 -9.21 -7.09
CA ALA A 175 -7.91 -9.01 -5.64
C ALA A 175 -7.15 -10.17 -5.00
N LEU A 176 -6.00 -9.90 -4.40
CA LEU A 176 -5.24 -10.86 -3.61
C LEU A 176 -5.44 -10.55 -2.14
N LEU A 177 -5.93 -11.51 -1.36
CA LEU A 177 -6.15 -11.30 0.07
C LEU A 177 -5.97 -12.58 0.89
N ASN A 178 -5.66 -12.41 2.17
CA ASN A 178 -5.57 -13.54 3.09
C ASN A 178 -6.93 -14.25 3.22
N LYS A 179 -6.91 -15.58 3.30
CA LYS A 179 -8.12 -16.44 3.43
C LYS A 179 -9.10 -15.97 4.50
N LYS A 180 -8.59 -15.37 5.59
CA LYS A 180 -9.41 -14.83 6.70
C LYS A 180 -10.43 -13.77 6.24
N PHE A 181 -10.14 -13.06 5.16
CA PHE A 181 -11.00 -11.98 4.65
C PHE A 181 -11.91 -12.42 3.49
N LYS A 182 -11.86 -13.68 3.07
CA LYS A 182 -12.67 -14.21 1.96
C LYS A 182 -14.17 -13.94 2.13
N ASN A 183 -14.69 -14.18 3.33
CA ASN A 183 -16.12 -14.02 3.61
C ASN A 183 -16.55 -12.55 3.55
N ILE A 184 -15.74 -11.63 4.11
CA ILE A 184 -16.05 -10.20 4.03
C ILE A 184 -15.94 -9.67 2.59
N PHE A 185 -14.99 -10.18 1.80
CA PHE A 185 -14.86 -9.85 0.39
C PHE A 185 -16.12 -10.25 -0.39
N LYS A 186 -16.58 -11.49 -0.24
CA LYS A 186 -17.81 -11.99 -0.87
C LYS A 186 -19.05 -11.21 -0.44
N LYS A 187 -19.20 -10.94 0.88
CA LYS A 187 -20.34 -10.18 1.42
C LYS A 187 -20.41 -8.74 0.86
N LYS A 188 -19.27 -8.17 0.44
CA LYS A 188 -19.20 -6.83 -0.16
C LYS A 188 -19.47 -6.81 -1.65
N ASN A 189 -19.65 -7.99 -2.29
CA ASN A 189 -19.92 -8.14 -3.73
C ASN A 189 -18.90 -7.40 -4.61
N PHE A 190 -17.61 -7.45 -4.24
CA PHE A 190 -16.55 -6.92 -5.10
C PHE A 190 -16.45 -7.73 -6.40
N LEU A 191 -16.25 -7.03 -7.52
CA LEU A 191 -16.31 -7.62 -8.86
C LEU A 191 -15.01 -8.29 -9.31
N SER A 192 -13.89 -7.94 -8.71
CA SER A 192 -12.56 -8.42 -9.12
C SER A 192 -12.38 -9.93 -8.90
N LYS A 193 -11.50 -10.52 -9.71
CA LYS A 193 -11.08 -11.92 -9.59
C LYS A 193 -10.35 -12.16 -8.29
N LEU A 194 -10.94 -12.97 -7.41
CA LEU A 194 -10.37 -13.26 -6.10
C LEU A 194 -9.29 -14.33 -6.19
N ILE A 195 -8.11 -14.02 -5.69
CA ILE A 195 -6.99 -14.94 -5.50
C ILE A 195 -6.67 -15.02 -4.01
N ILE A 196 -6.56 -16.24 -3.49
CA ILE A 196 -6.11 -16.50 -2.11
C ILE A 196 -4.69 -17.06 -2.18
N PRO A 197 -3.66 -16.28 -1.82
CA PRO A 197 -2.29 -16.79 -1.76
C PRO A 197 -2.17 -17.90 -0.70
N GLU A 198 -1.55 -19.01 -1.07
CA GLU A 198 -1.38 -20.15 -0.19
C GLU A 198 0.03 -20.19 0.40
N THR A 199 0.17 -19.78 1.65
CA THR A 199 1.45 -19.77 2.36
C THR A 199 2.06 -21.18 2.46
N LYS A 200 1.22 -22.23 2.52
CA LYS A 200 1.67 -23.63 2.54
C LYS A 200 2.50 -23.99 1.29
N ASN A 201 2.08 -23.54 0.12
CA ASN A 201 2.80 -23.79 -1.14
C ASN A 201 4.20 -23.16 -1.14
N TYR A 202 4.33 -21.97 -0.57
CA TYR A 202 5.64 -21.34 -0.42
C TYR A 202 6.50 -22.08 0.59
N LYS A 203 5.94 -22.43 1.76
CA LYS A 203 6.67 -23.15 2.84
C LYS A 203 7.27 -24.48 2.36
N GLN A 204 6.56 -25.23 1.56
CA GLN A 204 7.06 -26.49 0.98
C GLN A 204 8.27 -26.29 0.07
N LYS A 205 8.35 -25.14 -0.61
CA LYS A 205 9.40 -24.83 -1.58
C LYS A 205 10.57 -24.05 -1.01
N LYS A 206 10.40 -23.39 0.12
CA LYS A 206 11.45 -22.54 0.71
C LYS A 206 12.66 -23.31 1.23
N THR A 207 12.57 -24.62 1.39
CA THR A 207 13.69 -25.49 1.80
C THR A 207 14.87 -25.39 0.82
N HIS A 208 14.59 -25.19 -0.46
CA HIS A 208 15.59 -25.08 -1.54
C HIS A 208 16.15 -23.66 -1.73
N ILE A 209 15.61 -22.67 -1.02
CA ILE A 209 16.05 -21.27 -1.10
C ILE A 209 17.34 -21.11 -0.31
N GLN A 210 18.32 -20.37 -0.83
CA GLN A 210 19.56 -20.05 -0.13
C GLN A 210 19.43 -18.76 0.70
N ASN A 211 18.58 -17.86 0.30
CA ASN A 211 18.41 -16.54 0.92
C ASN A 211 17.92 -16.63 2.38
N PRO A 212 18.74 -16.23 3.37
CA PRO A 212 18.35 -16.30 4.77
C PRO A 212 17.13 -15.42 5.11
N TYR A 213 16.99 -14.25 4.47
CA TYR A 213 15.84 -13.37 4.66
C TYR A 213 14.54 -14.02 4.18
N ALA A 214 14.57 -14.73 3.05
CA ALA A 214 13.42 -15.45 2.51
C ALA A 214 13.07 -16.70 3.35
N LYS A 215 14.03 -17.27 4.07
CA LYS A 215 13.80 -18.40 5.00
C LYS A 215 13.07 -18.02 6.29
N LEU A 216 13.03 -16.73 6.64
CA LEU A 216 12.35 -16.27 7.85
C LEU A 216 10.85 -16.47 7.75
N ASP A 217 10.24 -17.12 8.75
CA ASP A 217 8.79 -17.42 8.77
C ASP A 217 7.93 -16.15 8.74
N ILE A 218 8.43 -15.06 9.29
CA ILE A 218 7.76 -13.75 9.26
C ILE A 218 7.52 -13.23 7.84
N ASN A 219 8.30 -13.70 6.86
CA ASN A 219 8.18 -13.29 5.46
C ASN A 219 7.32 -14.25 4.62
N ASP A 220 6.92 -15.40 5.15
CA ASP A 220 6.22 -16.44 4.39
C ASP A 220 4.92 -15.92 3.76
N GLU A 221 4.13 -15.18 4.53
CA GLU A 221 2.90 -14.57 4.01
C GLU A 221 3.21 -13.56 2.90
N ASN A 222 4.11 -12.61 3.14
CA ASN A 222 4.47 -11.59 2.18
C ASN A 222 4.98 -12.19 0.86
N ILE A 223 5.84 -13.20 0.94
CA ILE A 223 6.41 -13.86 -0.24
C ILE A 223 5.35 -14.69 -0.97
N SER A 224 4.42 -15.33 -0.26
CA SER A 224 3.32 -16.08 -0.89
C SER A 224 2.40 -15.17 -1.72
N PHE A 225 2.15 -13.94 -1.28
CA PHE A 225 1.44 -12.93 -2.08
C PHE A 225 2.21 -12.56 -3.36
N VAL A 226 3.52 -12.36 -3.24
CA VAL A 226 4.34 -12.02 -4.42
C VAL A 226 4.44 -13.21 -5.38
N LEU A 227 4.51 -14.45 -4.88
CA LEU A 227 4.50 -15.66 -5.71
C LEU A 227 3.18 -15.78 -6.49
N ALA A 228 2.03 -15.59 -5.82
CA ALA A 228 0.73 -15.62 -6.46
C ALA A 228 0.60 -14.53 -7.54
N LEU A 229 1.03 -13.31 -7.24
CA LEU A 229 1.06 -12.20 -8.19
C LEU A 229 1.99 -12.48 -9.38
N SER A 230 3.15 -13.09 -9.14
CA SER A 230 4.12 -13.46 -10.18
C SER A 230 3.54 -14.48 -11.16
N LYS A 231 2.74 -15.43 -10.67
CA LYS A 231 2.01 -16.41 -11.52
C LYS A 231 0.99 -15.70 -12.42
N LEU A 232 0.25 -14.71 -11.92
CA LEU A 232 -0.68 -13.91 -12.73
C LEU A 232 0.04 -13.15 -13.85
N LEU A 233 1.27 -12.71 -13.60
CA LEU A 233 2.11 -12.03 -14.59
C LEU A 233 3.01 -12.99 -15.40
N ARG A 234 2.74 -14.30 -15.34
CA ARG A 234 3.41 -15.35 -16.11
C ARG A 234 4.94 -15.43 -15.87
N ILE A 235 5.42 -15.02 -14.69
CA ILE A 235 6.80 -15.25 -14.28
C ILE A 235 6.95 -16.73 -13.95
N LYS A 236 7.91 -17.39 -14.61
CA LYS A 236 8.24 -18.81 -14.33
C LYS A 236 8.64 -18.97 -12.87
N GLU A 237 8.16 -20.02 -12.22
CA GLU A 237 8.42 -20.27 -10.81
C GLU A 237 9.93 -20.41 -10.49
N SER A 238 10.68 -21.07 -11.37
CA SER A 238 12.15 -21.17 -11.25
C SER A 238 12.84 -19.78 -11.29
N SER A 239 12.38 -18.89 -12.18
CA SER A 239 12.88 -17.50 -12.25
C SER A 239 12.49 -16.69 -11.01
N PHE A 240 11.31 -16.93 -10.45
CA PHE A 240 10.89 -16.32 -9.21
C PHE A 240 11.84 -16.66 -8.05
N PHE A 241 12.11 -17.96 -7.81
CA PHE A 241 12.97 -18.39 -6.72
C PHE A 241 14.42 -17.96 -6.93
N LYS A 242 14.96 -18.05 -8.14
CA LYS A 242 16.30 -17.52 -8.48
C LYS A 242 16.40 -16.01 -8.20
N SER A 243 15.35 -15.25 -8.49
CA SER A 243 15.32 -13.82 -8.20
C SER A 243 15.21 -13.55 -6.71
N LEU A 244 14.43 -14.34 -5.99
CA LEU A 244 14.24 -14.21 -4.55
C LEU A 244 15.54 -14.49 -3.79
N ASP A 245 16.36 -15.43 -4.24
CA ASP A 245 17.66 -15.74 -3.63
C ASP A 245 18.63 -14.55 -3.64
N SER A 246 18.49 -13.64 -4.60
CA SER A 246 19.31 -12.42 -4.67
C SER A 246 18.73 -11.22 -3.89
N PHE A 247 17.59 -11.36 -3.20
CA PHE A 247 16.97 -10.28 -2.46
C PHE A 247 17.65 -10.06 -1.11
N LYS A 248 18.22 -8.88 -0.89
CA LYS A 248 19.01 -8.55 0.31
C LYS A 248 18.21 -8.11 1.54
N GLY A 249 16.87 -8.19 1.49
CA GLY A 249 16.02 -7.64 2.57
C GLY A 249 15.86 -6.11 2.50
N LEU A 250 15.38 -5.53 3.59
CA LEU A 250 15.22 -4.09 3.74
C LEU A 250 16.06 -3.60 4.93
N PRO A 251 16.68 -2.41 4.80
CA PRO A 251 17.33 -1.75 5.93
C PRO A 251 16.34 -1.57 7.09
N HIS A 252 16.80 -1.85 8.31
CA HIS A 252 16.04 -1.70 9.55
C HIS A 252 14.77 -2.58 9.66
N ARG A 253 14.68 -3.68 8.88
CA ARG A 253 13.60 -4.68 8.95
C ARG A 253 14.21 -6.07 8.95
N TYR A 254 14.42 -6.62 10.14
CA TYR A 254 15.11 -7.89 10.37
C TYR A 254 16.44 -7.95 9.59
N GLU A 255 17.14 -6.85 9.59
CA GLU A 255 18.39 -6.66 8.85
C GLU A 255 19.53 -7.33 9.62
N ILE A 256 20.05 -8.45 9.09
CA ILE A 256 21.24 -9.09 9.63
C ILE A 256 22.45 -8.28 9.17
N PHE A 257 22.99 -7.42 10.03
CA PHE A 257 24.11 -6.53 9.66
C PHE A 257 25.47 -7.07 10.10
N LEU A 258 25.50 -8.06 11.01
CA LEU A 258 26.73 -8.70 11.44
C LEU A 258 26.45 -10.15 11.86
N LYS A 259 27.36 -11.04 11.46
CA LYS A 259 27.40 -12.44 11.93
C LYS A 259 28.78 -12.73 12.52
N ARG A 260 28.84 -13.12 13.77
CA ARG A 260 30.09 -13.54 14.43
C ARG A 260 29.87 -14.88 15.13
N LYS A 261 30.67 -15.91 14.75
CA LYS A 261 30.53 -17.27 15.30
C LYS A 261 29.06 -17.70 15.35
N ASN A 262 28.50 -17.88 16.55
CA ASN A 262 27.12 -18.31 16.79
C ASN A 262 26.15 -17.14 17.07
N CYS A 263 26.60 -15.90 16.91
CA CYS A 263 25.77 -14.71 17.17
C CYS A 263 25.35 -14.03 15.85
N LEU A 264 24.07 -13.70 15.75
CA LEU A 264 23.51 -12.84 14.72
C LEU A 264 23.13 -11.49 15.32
N PHE A 265 23.59 -10.41 14.72
CA PHE A 265 23.20 -9.05 15.08
C PHE A 265 22.15 -8.56 14.08
N ILE A 266 20.96 -8.27 14.60
CA ILE A 266 19.79 -7.94 13.79
C ILE A 266 19.34 -6.53 14.13
N ASN A 267 19.12 -5.71 13.11
CA ASN A 267 18.49 -4.40 13.21
C ASN A 267 17.04 -4.50 12.72
N ASP A 268 16.08 -4.34 13.63
CA ASP A 268 14.64 -4.29 13.31
C ASP A 268 13.97 -3.03 13.88
N SER A 269 14.69 -1.91 13.84
CA SER A 269 14.25 -0.62 14.43
C SER A 269 13.00 -0.02 13.77
N LYS A 270 12.53 -0.58 12.65
CA LYS A 270 11.25 -0.23 12.00
C LYS A 270 10.11 -1.17 12.34
N ALA A 271 10.29 -2.15 13.22
CA ALA A 271 9.18 -2.93 13.75
C ALA A 271 8.26 -2.05 14.59
N THR A 272 6.96 -2.21 14.42
CA THR A 272 5.92 -1.47 15.16
C THR A 272 5.27 -2.31 16.26
N SER A 273 5.61 -3.59 16.32
CA SER A 273 5.15 -4.57 17.33
C SER A 273 6.26 -5.59 17.56
N PHE A 274 6.39 -6.03 18.79
CA PHE A 274 7.22 -7.16 19.19
C PHE A 274 6.41 -8.46 19.13
#